data_efa410318d642f9a56e67a8363fad63a
#
_entry.id   efa410318d642f9a56e67a8363fad63a
#
_cell.length_a   1.000
_cell.length_b   1.000
_cell.length_c   1.000
_cell.angle_alpha   90.00
_cell.angle_beta   90.00
_cell.angle_gamma   90.00
#
_symmetry.space_group_name_H-M   'P 1'
#
loop_
_entity.id
_entity.type
_entity.pdbx_description
1 polymer ?
#
loop_
_entity_poly.entity_id
_entity_poly.type
_entity_poly.pdbx_seq_one_letter_code
_entity_poly.pdbx_strand_id
1 'polypeptide(L)'
;MAATGAKFRSLNAHSLRQVSKILTSAASSRGFATEVTTPKPTTKRRPTYFKDGLNSVPSFSKFVGLPEEALSKEDAFELRTAMVGPAGRKKQITRLPEWLKTPIPNDSNYKQIKKDLRGLNLHTVCEEAKCPNISDCWGGSNKSAATATIMLMGDTCTRGCRFCSVKTSKAPAPLDPHEPEHTAEALKRWGLGYVVLTSVDRDDLADGGARHFTETIMKIKQKKPDMLVEALTGDYAGDLEMVEMVARSGLDVYAHNMETVERLTPSVRDRRAHYHQSLKVLKAAKEAMPTLITKTSIMLGLGEQEDELWQILKDLRAVDVDVVTFGQYMRPTKRHMKVEEYVKPEIFEMWRQRALDLGFLYCASGPLVRSSYKAGESFIENVLKKRKVATLLSDEATGDLKVVV
;
A
#
# COMPACT_ATOMS: atom_id res chain seq x y z
N MET A 1 -32.10 -55.68 23.92
CA MET A 1 -31.08 -56.56 24.54
C MET A 1 -29.71 -55.88 24.36
N ALA A 2 -29.15 -55.71 25.44
CA ALA A 2 -27.82 -55.50 25.98
C ALA A 2 -27.21 -54.10 25.78
N ALA A 3 -27.24 -53.37 26.89
CA ALA A 3 -26.39 -52.20 27.21
C ALA A 3 -24.99 -52.70 27.60
N THR A 4 -23.97 -51.94 27.21
CA THR A 4 -22.65 -51.99 27.87
C THR A 4 -22.19 -50.59 28.19
N GLY A 5 -22.22 -50.26 29.47
CA GLY A 5 -21.68 -49.06 30.05
C GLY A 5 -20.16 -49.16 30.19
N ALA A 6 -19.48 -48.05 29.99
CA ALA A 6 -18.07 -47.88 30.34
C ALA A 6 -17.92 -46.83 31.44
N LYS A 7 -17.27 -47.28 32.52
CA LYS A 7 -17.08 -46.60 33.81
C LYS A 7 -16.11 -45.42 33.71
N PHE A 8 -16.51 -44.28 34.25
CA PHE A 8 -15.61 -43.18 34.64
C PHE A 8 -14.81 -43.65 35.86
N ARG A 9 -13.48 -43.59 35.75
CA ARG A 9 -12.55 -43.62 36.90
C ARG A 9 -12.14 -42.21 37.27
N SER A 10 -12.49 -41.81 38.47
CA SER A 10 -11.98 -40.66 39.18
C SER A 10 -10.49 -40.82 39.44
N LEU A 11 -9.68 -39.83 39.14
CA LEU A 11 -8.30 -39.71 39.62
C LEU A 11 -8.20 -38.61 40.66
N ASN A 12 -7.66 -39.02 41.80
CA ASN A 12 -7.55 -38.31 43.07
C ASN A 12 -6.71 -37.03 43.03
N ALA A 13 -7.19 -36.06 43.81
CA ALA A 13 -6.48 -34.88 44.27
C ALA A 13 -5.37 -35.25 45.25
N HIS A 14 -4.17 -35.52 44.77
CA HIS A 14 -3.00 -35.68 45.68
C HIS A 14 -1.66 -35.37 44.98
N SER A 15 -1.54 -34.22 44.34
CA SER A 15 -0.24 -33.77 43.79
C SER A 15 -0.06 -32.25 43.75
N LEU A 16 -0.64 -31.48 44.64
CA LEU A 16 -0.45 -30.02 44.76
C LEU A 16 -0.02 -29.65 46.19
N ARG A 17 1.01 -30.28 46.73
CA ARG A 17 1.69 -29.82 47.96
C ARG A 17 3.14 -30.30 47.98
N GLN A 18 4.01 -29.79 47.08
CA GLN A 18 5.47 -29.93 47.27
C GLN A 18 6.27 -28.94 46.39
N VAL A 19 5.89 -27.66 46.29
CA VAL A 19 6.79 -26.60 45.83
C VAL A 19 6.52 -25.32 46.60
N SER A 20 6.68 -25.40 47.91
CA SER A 20 6.64 -24.19 48.77
C SER A 20 7.46 -24.41 50.04
N LYS A 21 8.73 -24.76 49.90
CA LYS A 21 9.70 -24.71 51.01
C LYS A 21 11.13 -24.82 50.44
N ILE A 22 11.63 -23.80 49.81
CA ILE A 22 13.07 -23.47 49.72
C ILE A 22 13.10 -22.00 49.29
N LEU A 23 13.08 -21.09 50.25
CA LEU A 23 13.55 -19.71 50.18
C LEU A 23 13.25 -19.00 51.50
N THR A 24 13.85 -19.49 52.61
CA THR A 24 14.08 -18.66 53.80
C THR A 24 15.27 -19.28 54.55
N SER A 25 16.48 -18.80 54.29
CA SER A 25 17.55 -18.66 55.26
C SER A 25 18.84 -18.20 54.59
N ALA A 26 19.15 -16.96 54.70
CA ALA A 26 20.51 -16.46 54.91
C ALA A 26 20.39 -14.94 55.10
N ALA A 27 20.20 -14.59 56.38
CA ALA A 27 20.47 -13.23 56.81
C ALA A 27 21.88 -13.16 57.40
N SER A 28 22.47 -12.00 57.25
CA SER A 28 23.60 -11.47 58.05
C SER A 28 25.01 -11.83 57.59
N SER A 29 25.63 -10.91 56.87
CA SER A 29 26.98 -10.47 57.19
C SER A 29 27.20 -9.01 56.77
N ARG A 30 27.64 -8.20 57.72
CA ARG A 30 28.02 -6.78 57.58
C ARG A 30 29.29 -6.68 56.74
N GLY A 31 29.36 -5.67 55.83
CA GLY A 31 30.60 -5.38 55.14
C GLY A 31 30.49 -4.14 54.22
N PHE A 32 30.94 -3.01 54.75
CA PHE A 32 31.52 -1.84 54.08
C PHE A 32 30.94 -1.42 52.70
N ALA A 33 30.13 -0.34 52.76
CA ALA A 33 29.85 0.48 51.62
C ALA A 33 31.08 1.32 51.24
N THR A 34 31.72 0.99 50.12
CA THR A 34 32.57 1.91 49.38
C THR A 34 31.69 2.59 48.34
N GLU A 35 31.48 3.90 48.49
CA GLU A 35 30.87 4.75 47.45
C GLU A 35 31.71 4.67 46.17
N VAL A 36 31.20 3.94 45.19
CA VAL A 36 31.68 4.06 43.81
C VAL A 36 30.96 5.25 43.20
N THR A 37 31.60 6.42 43.25
CA THR A 37 31.21 7.58 42.48
C THR A 37 31.34 7.26 41.00
N THR A 38 30.23 6.98 40.36
CA THR A 38 30.16 6.94 38.88
C THR A 38 30.48 8.35 38.34
N PRO A 39 31.44 8.52 37.43
CA PRO A 39 31.69 9.81 36.82
C PRO A 39 30.48 10.19 35.97
N LYS A 40 29.91 11.37 36.21
CA LYS A 40 28.91 11.99 35.35
C LYS A 40 29.44 11.99 33.90
N PRO A 41 28.62 11.65 32.90
CA PRO A 41 29.06 11.76 31.52
C PRO A 41 29.38 13.21 31.21
N THR A 42 30.65 13.49 30.98
CA THR A 42 31.12 14.77 30.45
C THR A 42 30.46 14.93 29.09
N THR A 43 29.48 15.80 29.00
CA THR A 43 28.98 16.32 27.73
C THR A 43 30.19 16.91 26.99
N LYS A 44 30.70 16.19 26.02
CA LYS A 44 31.65 16.75 25.06
C LYS A 44 30.95 17.94 24.41
N ARG A 45 31.31 19.16 24.88
CA ARG A 45 30.94 20.39 24.18
C ARG A 45 31.40 20.22 22.73
N ARG A 46 30.47 20.25 21.78
CA ARG A 46 30.80 20.38 20.37
C ARG A 46 31.72 21.59 20.23
N PRO A 47 32.81 21.48 19.49
CA PRO A 47 33.70 22.60 19.26
C PRO A 47 32.89 23.75 18.66
N THR A 48 33.00 24.92 19.23
CA THR A 48 32.39 26.17 18.77
C THR A 48 33.04 26.73 17.51
N TYR A 49 33.67 25.88 16.73
CA TYR A 49 34.37 26.25 15.49
C TYR A 49 33.48 26.77 14.37
N PHE A 50 32.15 26.72 14.52
CA PHE A 50 31.24 27.10 13.43
C PHE A 50 30.71 28.55 13.47
N LYS A 51 31.00 29.36 14.51
CA LYS A 51 30.48 30.72 14.58
C LYS A 51 31.49 31.83 14.18
N ASP A 52 32.77 31.61 14.34
CA ASP A 52 33.75 32.64 14.11
C ASP A 52 34.62 32.42 12.84
N GLY A 53 34.47 31.31 12.14
CA GLY A 53 35.26 30.93 10.99
C GLY A 53 34.67 31.27 9.60
N LEU A 54 33.44 31.78 9.53
CA LEU A 54 32.76 31.99 8.25
C LEU A 54 33.28 33.24 7.49
N ASN A 55 33.96 34.15 8.16
CA ASN A 55 34.50 35.34 7.56
C ASN A 55 35.97 35.24 7.08
N SER A 56 36.63 34.10 7.30
CA SER A 56 38.03 33.88 6.93
C SER A 56 38.26 32.68 6.00
N VAL A 57 37.20 32.04 5.52
CA VAL A 57 37.34 30.96 4.55
C VAL A 57 37.56 31.56 3.18
N PRO A 58 38.66 31.21 2.49
CA PRO A 58 38.87 31.70 1.11
C PRO A 58 37.66 31.31 0.25
N SER A 59 37.29 32.19 -0.69
CA SER A 59 36.17 31.90 -1.60
C SER A 59 36.45 30.60 -2.35
N PHE A 60 35.40 29.88 -2.69
CA PHE A 60 35.48 28.57 -3.38
C PHE A 60 36.29 28.65 -4.69
N SER A 61 36.25 29.79 -5.39
CA SER A 61 37.06 30.09 -6.57
C SER A 61 38.57 30.08 -6.28
N LYS A 62 39.01 30.55 -5.12
CA LYS A 62 40.41 30.47 -4.66
C LYS A 62 40.85 29.03 -4.38
N PHE A 63 39.95 28.19 -3.89
CA PHE A 63 40.23 26.78 -3.58
C PHE A 63 40.36 25.93 -4.85
N VAL A 64 39.67 26.29 -5.94
CA VAL A 64 39.67 25.56 -7.22
C VAL A 64 40.67 26.14 -8.23
N GLY A 65 41.36 27.23 -7.86
CA GLY A 65 42.36 27.89 -8.74
C GLY A 65 41.78 28.59 -9.98
N LEU A 66 40.50 28.94 -9.97
CA LEU A 66 39.83 29.67 -11.04
C LEU A 66 39.70 31.13 -10.69
N PRO A 67 39.88 32.06 -11.68
CA PRO A 67 39.67 33.50 -11.45
C PRO A 67 38.22 33.77 -11.02
N GLU A 68 38.04 34.71 -10.11
CA GLU A 68 36.74 35.02 -9.47
C GLU A 68 35.64 35.49 -10.44
N GLU A 69 36.02 35.92 -11.64
CA GLU A 69 35.10 36.40 -12.69
C GLU A 69 34.61 35.31 -13.67
N ALA A 70 35.07 34.05 -13.53
CA ALA A 70 34.86 33.03 -14.54
C ALA A 70 33.65 32.09 -14.28
N LEU A 71 32.94 32.24 -13.18
CA LEU A 71 31.81 31.38 -12.86
C LEU A 71 30.47 32.13 -12.89
N SER A 72 29.62 31.79 -13.82
CA SER A 72 28.22 32.23 -13.78
C SER A 72 27.51 31.68 -12.51
N LYS A 73 26.42 32.34 -12.11
CA LYS A 73 25.62 31.85 -10.97
C LYS A 73 25.09 30.43 -11.21
N GLU A 74 24.91 30.05 -12.47
CA GLU A 74 24.50 28.73 -12.90
C GLU A 74 25.62 27.69 -12.76
N ASP A 75 26.85 28.03 -13.18
CA ASP A 75 28.01 27.15 -13.03
C ASP A 75 28.37 26.90 -11.56
N ALA A 76 28.26 27.92 -10.71
CA ALA A 76 28.46 27.80 -9.26
C ALA A 76 27.39 26.96 -8.60
N PHE A 77 26.17 26.90 -9.16
CA PHE A 77 25.08 26.06 -8.70
C PHE A 77 25.27 24.58 -9.10
N GLU A 78 25.75 24.33 -10.33
CA GLU A 78 26.08 22.97 -10.78
C GLU A 78 27.25 22.36 -10.00
N LEU A 79 28.28 23.12 -9.69
CA LEU A 79 29.42 22.71 -8.87
C LEU A 79 29.02 22.36 -7.41
N ARG A 80 28.05 23.09 -6.85
CA ARG A 80 27.51 22.81 -5.50
C ARG A 80 26.69 21.50 -5.42
N THR A 81 26.18 20.99 -6.54
CA THR A 81 25.41 19.75 -6.61
C THR A 81 26.27 18.50 -6.85
N ALA A 82 27.54 18.66 -7.19
CA ALA A 82 28.48 17.55 -7.37
C ALA A 82 29.13 17.17 -6.04
N MET A 83 28.57 16.19 -5.32
CA MET A 83 29.30 15.56 -4.20
C MET A 83 30.28 14.52 -4.72
N VAL A 84 31.55 14.70 -4.42
CA VAL A 84 32.59 13.69 -4.67
C VAL A 84 32.54 12.66 -3.55
N GLY A 85 32.16 11.40 -3.87
CA GLY A 85 32.24 10.28 -2.91
C GLY A 85 33.70 9.79 -2.75
N PRO A 86 34.02 8.97 -1.72
CA PRO A 86 35.38 8.58 -1.36
C PRO A 86 36.15 7.76 -2.40
N ALA A 87 35.68 7.64 -3.62
CA ALA A 87 36.36 6.97 -4.73
C ALA A 87 36.37 7.82 -6.01
N GLY A 88 36.26 9.15 -5.92
CA GLY A 88 36.32 10.05 -7.09
C GLY A 88 35.16 9.94 -8.08
N ARG A 89 34.13 9.10 -7.81
CA ARG A 89 32.93 9.02 -8.65
C ARG A 89 31.96 10.12 -8.26
N LYS A 90 31.76 11.08 -9.17
CA LYS A 90 30.71 12.09 -9.05
C LYS A 90 29.38 11.38 -8.83
N LYS A 91 28.81 11.49 -7.63
CA LYS A 91 27.47 11.01 -7.35
C LYS A 91 26.49 12.00 -7.96
N GLN A 92 25.99 11.70 -9.14
CA GLN A 92 24.95 12.51 -9.76
C GLN A 92 23.70 12.42 -8.91
N ILE A 93 23.33 13.51 -8.25
CA ILE A 93 22.05 13.60 -7.55
C ILE A 93 20.99 13.82 -8.63
N THR A 94 20.33 12.76 -9.04
CA THR A 94 19.20 12.86 -9.95
C THR A 94 18.07 13.58 -9.21
N ARG A 95 17.78 14.82 -9.60
CA ARG A 95 16.64 15.57 -9.08
C ARG A 95 15.36 15.00 -9.66
N LEU A 96 14.29 15.04 -8.85
CA LEU A 96 12.97 14.64 -9.31
C LEU A 96 12.50 15.61 -10.42
N PRO A 97 12.07 15.10 -11.59
CA PRO A 97 11.52 15.94 -12.65
C PRO A 97 10.34 16.80 -12.17
N GLU A 98 10.09 17.91 -12.85
CA GLU A 98 9.06 18.87 -12.48
C GLU A 98 7.66 18.23 -12.40
N TRP A 99 7.33 17.36 -13.36
CA TRP A 99 6.03 16.66 -13.44
C TRP A 99 5.80 15.60 -12.35
N LEU A 100 6.79 15.34 -11.50
CA LEU A 100 6.68 14.42 -10.35
C LEU A 100 6.69 15.15 -9.00
N LYS A 101 6.76 16.48 -9.00
CA LYS A 101 6.72 17.28 -7.78
C LYS A 101 5.27 17.44 -7.31
N THR A 102 5.02 17.20 -6.04
CA THR A 102 3.70 17.34 -5.41
C THR A 102 3.78 18.33 -4.25
N PRO A 103 2.68 19.07 -3.95
CA PRO A 103 2.62 19.96 -2.80
C PRO A 103 2.74 19.17 -1.48
N ILE A 104 3.30 19.80 -0.46
CA ILE A 104 3.32 19.24 0.90
C ILE A 104 1.92 19.37 1.51
N PRO A 105 1.31 18.27 2.02
CA PRO A 105 -0.02 18.32 2.59
C PRO A 105 -0.06 19.18 3.85
N ASN A 106 -0.92 20.23 3.86
CA ASN A 106 -1.03 21.14 5.01
C ASN A 106 -2.46 21.61 5.30
N ASP A 107 -3.48 21.12 4.60
CA ASP A 107 -4.85 21.57 4.81
C ASP A 107 -5.58 20.93 6.00
N SER A 108 -6.72 21.55 6.35
CA SER A 108 -7.55 21.14 7.49
C SER A 108 -8.14 19.75 7.30
N ASN A 109 -8.55 19.41 6.05
CA ASN A 109 -9.14 18.11 5.73
C ASN A 109 -8.14 16.96 5.96
N TYR A 110 -6.91 17.13 5.49
CA TYR A 110 -5.82 16.17 5.77
C TYR A 110 -5.65 15.90 7.27
N LYS A 111 -5.61 16.97 8.07
CA LYS A 111 -5.44 16.85 9.54
C LYS A 111 -6.62 16.15 10.19
N GLN A 112 -7.86 16.44 9.73
CA GLN A 112 -9.07 15.83 10.26
C GLN A 112 -9.14 14.33 9.91
N ILE A 113 -8.94 13.94 8.65
CA ILE A 113 -8.92 12.53 8.22
C ILE A 113 -7.87 11.75 9.03
N LYS A 114 -6.68 12.32 9.17
CA LYS A 114 -5.61 11.68 9.97
C LYS A 114 -6.00 11.47 11.43
N LYS A 115 -6.68 12.44 12.05
CA LYS A 115 -7.18 12.34 13.42
C LYS A 115 -8.24 11.24 13.56
N ASP A 116 -9.17 11.18 12.62
CA ASP A 116 -10.26 10.20 12.62
C ASP A 116 -9.71 8.76 12.44
N LEU A 117 -8.76 8.57 11.53
CA LEU A 117 -8.08 7.29 11.34
C LEU A 117 -7.38 6.81 12.62
N ARG A 118 -6.67 7.69 13.31
CA ARG A 118 -6.02 7.33 14.58
C ARG A 118 -7.03 7.00 15.69
N GLY A 119 -8.15 7.73 15.76
CA GLY A 119 -9.23 7.47 16.71
C GLY A 119 -9.93 6.13 16.52
N LEU A 120 -9.89 5.59 15.30
CA LEU A 120 -10.53 4.31 14.93
C LEU A 120 -9.53 3.16 14.76
N ASN A 121 -8.24 3.40 15.01
CA ASN A 121 -7.15 2.44 14.80
C ASN A 121 -7.12 1.88 13.35
N LEU A 122 -7.41 2.73 12.36
CA LEU A 122 -7.40 2.37 10.96
C LEU A 122 -6.10 2.78 10.28
N HIS A 123 -5.62 1.95 9.36
CA HIS A 123 -4.44 2.20 8.53
C HIS A 123 -4.82 2.61 7.12
N THR A 124 -3.95 3.37 6.45
CA THR A 124 -4.12 3.73 5.04
C THR A 124 -2.84 3.49 4.25
N VAL A 125 -2.99 3.01 3.03
CA VAL A 125 -1.87 2.91 2.08
C VAL A 125 -1.24 4.27 1.81
N CYS A 126 -2.03 5.35 1.85
CA CYS A 126 -1.53 6.70 1.62
C CYS A 126 -0.42 7.09 2.60
N GLU A 127 -0.51 6.68 3.86
CA GLU A 127 0.52 6.91 4.88
C GLU A 127 1.62 5.84 4.82
N GLU A 128 1.26 4.56 4.85
CA GLU A 128 2.22 3.44 4.96
C GLU A 128 3.10 3.30 3.71
N ALA A 129 2.53 3.48 2.52
CA ALA A 129 3.26 3.48 1.26
C ALA A 129 3.91 4.83 0.91
N LYS A 130 3.79 5.85 1.77
CA LYS A 130 4.34 7.20 1.53
C LYS A 130 3.91 7.77 0.18
N CYS A 131 2.61 7.72 -0.09
CA CYS A 131 2.04 8.13 -1.36
C CYS A 131 2.31 9.62 -1.63
N PRO A 132 2.87 10.00 -2.79
CA PRO A 132 3.12 11.40 -3.11
C PRO A 132 1.84 12.21 -3.32
N ASN A 133 0.71 11.55 -3.59
CA ASN A 133 -0.56 12.20 -3.90
C ASN A 133 -1.45 12.44 -2.67
N ILE A 134 -0.96 12.19 -1.46
CA ILE A 134 -1.77 12.28 -0.24
C ILE A 134 -2.40 13.69 -0.06
N SER A 135 -1.68 14.73 -0.47
CA SER A 135 -2.18 16.11 -0.45
C SER A 135 -3.33 16.35 -1.42
N ASP A 136 -3.29 15.72 -2.59
CA ASP A 136 -4.31 15.85 -3.63
C ASP A 136 -5.56 15.01 -3.29
N CYS A 137 -5.34 13.77 -2.81
CA CYS A 137 -6.43 12.86 -2.47
C CYS A 137 -7.20 13.25 -1.18
N TRP A 138 -6.51 13.81 -0.18
CA TRP A 138 -7.10 14.17 1.13
C TRP A 138 -7.30 15.66 1.31
N GLY A 139 -6.64 16.48 0.47
CA GLY A 139 -6.78 17.92 0.39
C GLY A 139 -7.86 18.27 -0.63
N GLY A 140 -8.41 19.33 -0.72
CA GLY A 140 -9.35 19.77 -1.74
C GLY A 140 -10.71 20.17 -1.19
N SER A 141 -11.28 21.17 -1.84
CA SER A 141 -12.54 21.80 -1.46
C SER A 141 -13.77 20.90 -1.70
N ASN A 142 -13.61 19.81 -2.45
CA ASN A 142 -14.71 18.94 -2.87
C ASN A 142 -14.68 17.62 -2.09
N LYS A 143 -15.43 17.54 -0.97
CA LYS A 143 -15.53 16.34 -0.12
C LYS A 143 -16.06 15.10 -0.85
N SER A 144 -16.80 15.27 -1.93
CA SER A 144 -17.38 14.15 -2.70
C SER A 144 -16.35 13.45 -3.61
N ALA A 145 -15.19 14.05 -3.87
CA ALA A 145 -14.12 13.48 -4.69
C ALA A 145 -12.99 12.86 -3.86
N ALA A 146 -13.06 12.93 -2.53
CA ALA A 146 -12.04 12.33 -1.67
C ALA A 146 -12.11 10.79 -1.76
N THR A 147 -11.02 10.19 -2.24
CA THR A 147 -10.86 8.73 -2.29
C THR A 147 -10.06 8.30 -1.08
N ALA A 148 -10.69 7.58 -0.16
CA ALA A 148 -9.98 6.92 0.92
C ALA A 148 -9.52 5.54 0.47
N THR A 149 -8.25 5.21 0.72
CA THR A 149 -7.71 3.86 0.52
C THR A 149 -7.38 3.28 1.89
N ILE A 150 -8.29 2.47 2.42
CA ILE A 150 -8.12 1.84 3.73
C ILE A 150 -7.32 0.56 3.56
N MET A 151 -6.33 0.37 4.42
CA MET A 151 -5.49 -0.83 4.45
C MET A 151 -5.94 -1.72 5.60
N LEU A 152 -6.50 -2.85 5.27
CA LEU A 152 -7.00 -3.86 6.20
C LEU A 152 -5.88 -4.80 6.67
N MET A 153 -6.12 -5.48 7.79
CA MET A 153 -5.25 -6.48 8.40
C MET A 153 -3.94 -5.92 8.96
N GLY A 154 -3.97 -4.63 9.34
CA GLY A 154 -2.85 -3.94 9.98
C GLY A 154 -1.82 -3.37 9.00
N ASP A 155 -0.62 -3.05 9.51
CA ASP A 155 0.44 -2.33 8.81
C ASP A 155 1.65 -3.19 8.41
N THR A 156 1.57 -4.52 8.61
CA THR A 156 2.70 -5.43 8.46
C THR A 156 2.37 -6.58 7.51
N CYS A 157 3.09 -6.65 6.38
CA CYS A 157 2.94 -7.64 5.32
C CYS A 157 3.86 -8.85 5.55
N THR A 158 3.44 -10.04 5.13
CA THR A 158 4.29 -11.23 5.14
C THR A 158 5.26 -11.30 3.95
N ARG A 159 5.06 -10.45 2.93
CA ARG A 159 5.83 -10.42 1.68
C ARG A 159 6.75 -9.22 1.59
N GLY A 160 7.88 -9.39 0.91
CA GLY A 160 8.94 -8.40 0.78
C GLY A 160 9.13 -7.89 -0.65
N CYS A 161 8.08 -7.37 -1.30
CA CYS A 161 8.18 -6.75 -2.62
C CYS A 161 9.17 -5.58 -2.60
N ARG A 162 10.14 -5.57 -3.53
CA ARG A 162 11.29 -4.64 -3.47
C ARG A 162 10.94 -3.18 -3.77
N PHE A 163 9.75 -2.92 -4.30
CA PHE A 163 9.22 -1.57 -4.54
C PHE A 163 8.44 -1.02 -3.34
N CYS A 164 7.92 -1.89 -2.47
CA CYS A 164 6.94 -1.55 -1.44
C CYS A 164 7.59 -1.08 -0.14
N SER A 165 7.07 -0.03 0.49
CA SER A 165 7.58 0.52 1.76
C SER A 165 6.85 0.01 3.00
N VAL A 166 5.83 -0.82 2.85
CA VAL A 166 5.09 -1.43 3.96
C VAL A 166 6.04 -2.29 4.80
N LYS A 167 5.86 -2.29 6.11
CA LYS A 167 6.64 -3.12 7.02
C LYS A 167 6.47 -4.60 6.71
N THR A 168 7.51 -5.38 6.92
CA THR A 168 7.49 -6.82 6.66
C THR A 168 7.85 -7.64 7.89
N SER A 169 7.06 -8.70 8.14
CA SER A 169 7.33 -9.69 9.19
C SER A 169 6.76 -11.03 8.79
N LYS A 170 7.42 -12.12 9.18
CA LYS A 170 6.86 -13.48 9.02
C LYS A 170 5.77 -13.80 10.06
N ALA A 171 5.67 -13.01 11.12
CA ALA A 171 4.70 -13.14 12.18
C ALA A 171 4.11 -11.75 12.48
N PRO A 172 3.18 -11.26 11.66
CA PRO A 172 2.43 -10.04 11.92
C PRO A 172 1.57 -10.19 13.18
N ALA A 173 1.08 -9.06 13.70
CA ALA A 173 0.10 -9.08 14.80
C ALA A 173 -1.18 -9.83 14.37
N PRO A 174 -1.91 -10.45 15.32
CA PRO A 174 -3.23 -11.02 15.04
C PRO A 174 -4.17 -10.01 14.41
N LEU A 175 -5.16 -10.47 13.64
CA LEU A 175 -6.21 -9.62 13.10
C LEU A 175 -7.05 -9.01 14.25
N ASP A 176 -7.40 -7.74 14.10
CA ASP A 176 -8.39 -7.12 14.96
C ASP A 176 -9.81 -7.58 14.52
N PRO A 177 -10.53 -8.35 15.35
CA PRO A 177 -11.87 -8.83 14.99
C PRO A 177 -12.90 -7.70 14.84
N HIS A 178 -12.59 -6.51 15.34
CA HIS A 178 -13.45 -5.32 15.26
C HIS A 178 -13.16 -4.45 14.04
N GLU A 179 -12.05 -4.67 13.32
CA GLU A 179 -11.66 -3.86 12.16
C GLU A 179 -12.76 -3.80 11.08
N PRO A 180 -13.46 -4.90 10.72
CA PRO A 180 -14.55 -4.87 9.75
C PRO A 180 -15.70 -3.93 10.16
N GLU A 181 -16.07 -3.95 11.43
CA GLU A 181 -17.14 -3.11 11.98
C GLU A 181 -16.71 -1.64 12.06
N HIS A 182 -15.50 -1.37 12.57
CA HIS A 182 -14.94 -0.02 12.68
C HIS A 182 -14.77 0.63 11.31
N THR A 183 -14.32 -0.14 10.31
CA THR A 183 -14.18 0.32 8.94
C THR A 183 -15.52 0.72 8.33
N ALA A 184 -16.53 -0.15 8.46
CA ALA A 184 -17.86 0.11 7.94
C ALA A 184 -18.51 1.34 8.61
N GLU A 185 -18.34 1.50 9.91
CA GLU A 185 -18.85 2.65 10.66
C GLU A 185 -18.14 3.97 10.28
N ALA A 186 -16.81 3.93 10.12
CA ALA A 186 -16.02 5.09 9.68
C ALA A 186 -16.50 5.58 8.31
N LEU A 187 -16.62 4.66 7.35
CA LEU A 187 -17.04 4.98 5.99
C LEU A 187 -18.46 5.52 5.92
N LYS A 188 -19.39 5.00 6.74
CA LYS A 188 -20.73 5.53 6.87
C LYS A 188 -20.71 6.99 7.35
N ARG A 189 -19.91 7.30 8.38
CA ARG A 189 -19.79 8.66 8.94
C ARG A 189 -19.14 9.64 7.97
N TRP A 190 -18.17 9.20 7.17
CA TRP A 190 -17.49 10.08 6.21
C TRP A 190 -18.35 10.43 5.00
N GLY A 191 -19.43 9.70 4.76
CA GLY A 191 -20.40 10.01 3.70
C GLY A 191 -19.85 9.85 2.29
N LEU A 192 -18.75 9.07 2.12
CA LEU A 192 -18.13 8.82 0.82
C LEU A 192 -19.07 8.02 -0.09
N GLY A 193 -19.00 8.28 -1.41
CA GLY A 193 -19.71 7.49 -2.42
C GLY A 193 -18.88 6.31 -2.95
N TYR A 194 -17.55 6.37 -2.79
CA TYR A 194 -16.60 5.38 -3.28
C TYR A 194 -15.50 5.15 -2.26
N VAL A 195 -15.12 3.89 -2.08
CA VAL A 195 -13.98 3.51 -1.22
C VAL A 195 -13.11 2.47 -1.91
N VAL A 196 -11.80 2.58 -1.71
CA VAL A 196 -10.85 1.52 -2.05
C VAL A 196 -10.42 0.84 -0.76
N LEU A 197 -10.67 -0.44 -0.67
CA LEU A 197 -10.12 -1.31 0.36
C LEU A 197 -8.90 -2.02 -0.21
N THR A 198 -7.82 -2.06 0.54
CA THR A 198 -6.67 -2.88 0.23
C THR A 198 -6.20 -3.59 1.48
N SER A 199 -5.21 -4.45 1.36
CA SER A 199 -4.66 -5.17 2.50
C SER A 199 -3.17 -5.44 2.33
N VAL A 200 -2.54 -5.80 3.44
CA VAL A 200 -1.25 -6.51 3.43
C VAL A 200 -1.47 -7.97 3.06
N ASP A 201 -0.46 -8.65 2.51
CA ASP A 201 -0.50 -10.10 2.36
C ASP A 201 -0.31 -10.77 3.73
N ARG A 202 -1.11 -11.79 4.00
CA ARG A 202 -1.15 -12.55 5.25
C ARG A 202 -0.99 -14.06 4.97
N ASP A 203 0.17 -14.43 4.38
CA ASP A 203 0.49 -15.85 4.12
C ASP A 203 0.64 -16.68 5.42
N ASP A 204 0.58 -16.04 6.58
CA ASP A 204 0.52 -16.67 7.90
C ASP A 204 -0.89 -17.18 8.26
N LEU A 205 -1.92 -16.72 7.54
CA LEU A 205 -3.31 -17.16 7.70
C LEU A 205 -3.66 -18.20 6.63
N ALA A 206 -4.44 -19.20 7.00
CA ALA A 206 -4.82 -20.30 6.11
C ALA A 206 -5.63 -19.83 4.88
N ASP A 207 -6.41 -18.76 5.02
CA ASP A 207 -7.22 -18.15 3.97
C ASP A 207 -6.60 -16.86 3.41
N GLY A 208 -5.36 -16.55 3.75
CA GLY A 208 -4.71 -15.30 3.38
C GLY A 208 -5.45 -14.03 3.82
N GLY A 209 -6.42 -14.13 4.71
CA GLY A 209 -7.28 -13.04 5.19
C GLY A 209 -8.52 -12.78 4.31
N ALA A 210 -8.86 -13.68 3.39
CA ALA A 210 -10.00 -13.51 2.48
C ALA A 210 -11.35 -13.36 3.22
N ARG A 211 -11.57 -14.12 4.31
CA ARG A 211 -12.80 -14.01 5.12
C ARG A 211 -12.91 -12.65 5.80
N HIS A 212 -11.83 -12.16 6.37
CA HIS A 212 -11.79 -10.85 7.00
C HIS A 212 -12.09 -9.72 6.00
N PHE A 213 -11.52 -9.84 4.79
CA PHE A 213 -11.78 -8.91 3.69
C PHE A 213 -13.25 -8.95 3.25
N THR A 214 -13.79 -10.16 3.03
CA THR A 214 -15.19 -10.39 2.67
C THR A 214 -16.16 -9.84 3.71
N GLU A 215 -15.92 -10.11 5.00
CA GLU A 215 -16.73 -9.59 6.10
C GLU A 215 -16.75 -8.06 6.11
N THR A 216 -15.58 -7.42 5.88
CA THR A 216 -15.49 -5.97 5.82
C THR A 216 -16.37 -5.40 4.70
N ILE A 217 -16.31 -5.98 3.49
CA ILE A 217 -17.15 -5.55 2.36
C ILE A 217 -18.63 -5.72 2.68
N MET A 218 -19.03 -6.88 3.20
CA MET A 218 -20.43 -7.16 3.55
C MET A 218 -20.96 -6.17 4.59
N LYS A 219 -20.18 -5.85 5.64
CA LYS A 219 -20.57 -4.85 6.65
C LYS A 219 -20.70 -3.45 6.07
N ILE A 220 -19.82 -3.07 5.14
CA ILE A 220 -19.93 -1.78 4.44
C ILE A 220 -21.23 -1.73 3.64
N LYS A 221 -21.51 -2.77 2.83
CA LYS A 221 -22.74 -2.84 2.02
C LYS A 221 -24.00 -2.89 2.87
N GLN A 222 -23.96 -3.55 4.02
CA GLN A 222 -25.07 -3.55 4.98
C GLN A 222 -25.36 -2.16 5.56
N LYS A 223 -24.29 -1.39 5.92
CA LYS A 223 -24.45 -0.06 6.52
C LYS A 223 -24.70 1.05 5.50
N LYS A 224 -24.22 0.87 4.28
CA LYS A 224 -24.31 1.83 3.18
C LYS A 224 -24.40 1.11 1.83
N PRO A 225 -25.59 0.61 1.44
CA PRO A 225 -25.79 -0.21 0.23
C PRO A 225 -25.40 0.50 -1.08
N ASP A 226 -25.53 1.82 -1.12
CA ASP A 226 -25.21 2.66 -2.27
C ASP A 226 -23.71 2.93 -2.45
N MET A 227 -22.87 2.65 -1.44
CA MET A 227 -21.44 2.86 -1.53
C MET A 227 -20.81 1.91 -2.56
N LEU A 228 -20.02 2.47 -3.46
CA LEU A 228 -19.21 1.68 -4.39
C LEU A 228 -17.93 1.25 -3.70
N VAL A 229 -17.64 -0.05 -3.76
CA VAL A 229 -16.49 -0.66 -3.10
C VAL A 229 -15.55 -1.28 -4.12
N GLU A 230 -14.33 -0.77 -4.19
CA GLU A 230 -13.21 -1.39 -4.90
C GLU A 230 -12.37 -2.19 -3.90
N ALA A 231 -12.10 -3.45 -4.19
CA ALA A 231 -11.21 -4.30 -3.41
C ALA A 231 -9.89 -4.51 -4.16
N LEU A 232 -8.80 -3.93 -3.68
CA LEU A 232 -7.44 -4.20 -4.15
C LEU A 232 -6.84 -5.31 -3.28
N THR A 233 -6.87 -6.53 -3.81
CA THR A 233 -6.53 -7.76 -3.08
C THR A 233 -5.12 -8.26 -3.36
N GLY A 234 -4.58 -9.07 -2.44
CA GLY A 234 -3.48 -9.99 -2.70
C GLY A 234 -3.88 -11.13 -3.65
N ASP A 235 -2.99 -12.09 -3.83
CA ASP A 235 -3.23 -13.27 -4.67
C ASP A 235 -3.64 -14.52 -3.88
N TYR A 236 -3.80 -14.39 -2.57
CA TYR A 236 -4.14 -15.48 -1.65
C TYR A 236 -3.29 -16.75 -1.84
N ALA A 237 -1.99 -16.57 -2.15
CA ALA A 237 -1.05 -17.64 -2.49
C ALA A 237 -1.50 -18.51 -3.69
N GLY A 238 -2.37 -18.01 -4.54
CA GLY A 238 -2.94 -18.70 -5.70
C GLY A 238 -4.19 -19.52 -5.40
N ASP A 239 -4.76 -19.42 -4.20
CA ASP A 239 -6.03 -20.06 -3.84
C ASP A 239 -7.20 -19.32 -4.49
N LEU A 240 -7.73 -19.91 -5.56
CA LEU A 240 -8.82 -19.33 -6.35
C LEU A 240 -10.17 -19.36 -5.64
N GLU A 241 -10.40 -20.29 -4.68
CA GLU A 241 -11.63 -20.30 -3.88
C GLU A 241 -11.72 -19.05 -3.00
N MET A 242 -10.59 -18.58 -2.47
CA MET A 242 -10.51 -17.34 -1.71
C MET A 242 -10.75 -16.12 -2.61
N VAL A 243 -10.24 -16.14 -3.84
CA VAL A 243 -10.50 -15.09 -4.85
C VAL A 243 -12.00 -15.01 -5.15
N GLU A 244 -12.65 -16.15 -5.43
CA GLU A 244 -14.09 -16.22 -5.72
C GLU A 244 -14.94 -15.75 -4.52
N MET A 245 -14.56 -16.15 -3.30
CA MET A 245 -15.24 -15.70 -2.07
C MET A 245 -15.26 -14.17 -1.99
N VAL A 246 -14.14 -13.52 -2.20
CA VAL A 246 -14.05 -12.04 -2.18
C VAL A 246 -14.81 -11.45 -3.37
N ALA A 247 -14.70 -12.02 -4.57
CA ALA A 247 -15.42 -11.53 -5.75
C ALA A 247 -16.95 -11.53 -5.55
N ARG A 248 -17.48 -12.50 -4.81
CA ARG A 248 -18.92 -12.65 -4.51
C ARG A 248 -19.39 -11.87 -3.28
N SER A 249 -18.53 -11.11 -2.61
CA SER A 249 -18.87 -10.38 -1.36
C SER A 249 -19.77 -9.16 -1.55
N GLY A 250 -20.11 -8.80 -2.79
CA GLY A 250 -20.93 -7.63 -3.11
C GLY A 250 -20.12 -6.38 -3.46
N LEU A 251 -18.83 -6.53 -3.72
CA LEU A 251 -17.99 -5.43 -4.22
C LEU A 251 -18.38 -5.03 -5.66
N ASP A 252 -17.98 -3.83 -6.07
CA ASP A 252 -18.26 -3.29 -7.40
C ASP A 252 -17.04 -3.40 -8.35
N VAL A 253 -15.82 -3.35 -7.80
CA VAL A 253 -14.56 -3.47 -8.55
C VAL A 253 -13.59 -4.41 -7.85
N TYR A 254 -13.12 -5.43 -8.55
CA TYR A 254 -12.06 -6.32 -8.09
C TYR A 254 -10.73 -5.89 -8.71
N ALA A 255 -9.80 -5.45 -7.89
CA ALA A 255 -8.49 -5.03 -8.32
C ALA A 255 -7.39 -5.98 -7.81
N HIS A 256 -6.46 -6.32 -8.69
CA HIS A 256 -5.23 -7.03 -8.34
C HIS A 256 -4.09 -6.53 -9.23
N ASN A 257 -3.03 -6.03 -8.62
CA ASN A 257 -1.95 -5.38 -9.35
C ASN A 257 -0.96 -6.38 -9.94
N MET A 258 -0.67 -6.26 -11.22
CA MET A 258 0.46 -6.94 -11.88
C MET A 258 1.81 -6.34 -11.48
N GLU A 259 1.83 -5.05 -11.19
CA GLU A 259 2.97 -4.22 -10.78
C GLU A 259 4.02 -4.02 -11.87
N THR A 260 4.37 -5.03 -12.63
CA THR A 260 5.39 -4.98 -13.69
C THR A 260 5.21 -6.11 -14.71
N VAL A 261 6.03 -6.10 -15.75
CA VAL A 261 6.07 -7.13 -16.82
C VAL A 261 6.65 -8.46 -16.31
N GLU A 262 6.43 -9.54 -17.05
CA GLU A 262 6.79 -10.91 -16.67
C GLU A 262 8.27 -11.03 -16.31
N ARG A 263 9.19 -10.60 -17.18
CA ARG A 263 10.65 -10.67 -16.97
C ARG A 263 11.09 -9.99 -15.67
N LEU A 264 10.47 -8.88 -15.31
CA LEU A 264 10.85 -8.12 -14.11
C LEU A 264 10.17 -8.63 -12.84
N THR A 265 9.08 -9.39 -12.95
CA THR A 265 8.31 -9.88 -11.78
C THR A 265 9.19 -10.52 -10.68
N PRO A 266 10.13 -11.45 -10.97
CA PRO A 266 10.96 -12.07 -9.92
C PRO A 266 11.90 -11.10 -9.21
N SER A 267 12.25 -9.98 -9.84
CA SER A 267 13.15 -8.96 -9.28
C SER A 267 12.41 -7.81 -8.58
N VAL A 268 11.14 -7.59 -8.88
CA VAL A 268 10.31 -6.48 -8.39
C VAL A 268 9.40 -6.93 -7.26
N ARG A 269 8.71 -8.06 -7.44
CA ARG A 269 7.73 -8.60 -6.49
C ARG A 269 8.37 -9.62 -5.54
N ASP A 270 7.66 -9.97 -4.50
CA ASP A 270 8.04 -11.10 -3.63
C ASP A 270 8.04 -12.41 -4.45
N ARG A 271 8.91 -13.34 -4.09
CA ARG A 271 9.08 -14.63 -4.78
C ARG A 271 7.80 -15.49 -4.87
N ARG A 272 6.78 -15.20 -4.05
CA ARG A 272 5.48 -15.89 -4.04
C ARG A 272 4.47 -15.25 -4.98
N ALA A 273 4.73 -14.04 -5.44
CA ALA A 273 3.85 -13.29 -6.34
C ALA A 273 4.30 -13.48 -7.79
N HIS A 274 3.75 -14.51 -8.47
CA HIS A 274 4.09 -14.86 -9.83
C HIS A 274 3.22 -14.13 -10.86
N TYR A 275 3.76 -13.87 -12.06
CA TYR A 275 3.07 -13.18 -13.15
C TYR A 275 1.79 -13.92 -13.56
N HIS A 276 1.89 -15.19 -13.95
CA HIS A 276 0.74 -16.00 -14.37
C HIS A 276 -0.25 -16.29 -13.23
N GLN A 277 0.20 -16.30 -11.96
CA GLN A 277 -0.70 -16.38 -10.81
C GLN A 277 -1.61 -15.16 -10.73
N SER A 278 -1.06 -13.96 -10.93
CA SER A 278 -1.85 -12.73 -10.95
C SER A 278 -2.87 -12.69 -12.08
N LEU A 279 -2.53 -13.19 -13.28
CA LEU A 279 -3.50 -13.35 -14.36
C LEU A 279 -4.62 -14.33 -14.02
N LYS A 280 -4.29 -15.47 -13.36
CA LYS A 280 -5.31 -16.44 -12.89
C LYS A 280 -6.24 -15.82 -11.85
N VAL A 281 -5.73 -15.00 -10.93
CA VAL A 281 -6.53 -14.29 -9.93
C VAL A 281 -7.55 -13.36 -10.60
N LEU A 282 -7.10 -12.52 -11.54
CA LEU A 282 -7.98 -11.62 -12.29
C LEU A 282 -9.04 -12.37 -13.10
N LYS A 283 -8.64 -13.47 -13.76
CA LYS A 283 -9.53 -14.34 -14.52
C LYS A 283 -10.59 -14.98 -13.61
N ALA A 284 -10.18 -15.58 -12.49
CA ALA A 284 -11.09 -16.23 -11.55
C ALA A 284 -12.12 -15.25 -10.96
N ALA A 285 -11.69 -14.03 -10.61
CA ALA A 285 -12.61 -13.01 -10.15
C ALA A 285 -13.66 -12.63 -11.21
N LYS A 286 -13.25 -12.53 -12.49
CA LYS A 286 -14.14 -12.24 -13.62
C LYS A 286 -15.10 -13.38 -13.90
N GLU A 287 -14.61 -14.62 -13.88
CA GLU A 287 -15.43 -15.83 -14.07
C GLU A 287 -16.44 -16.02 -12.93
N ALA A 288 -16.02 -15.75 -11.66
CA ALA A 288 -16.91 -15.82 -10.52
C ALA A 288 -18.08 -14.83 -10.59
N MET A 289 -17.82 -13.61 -11.10
CA MET A 289 -18.80 -12.54 -11.22
C MET A 289 -18.59 -11.76 -12.54
N PRO A 290 -19.20 -12.20 -13.67
CA PRO A 290 -18.98 -11.61 -15.00
C PRO A 290 -19.34 -10.11 -15.09
N THR A 291 -20.26 -9.64 -14.26
CA THR A 291 -20.65 -8.22 -14.19
C THR A 291 -19.67 -7.35 -13.43
N LEU A 292 -18.73 -7.96 -12.69
CA LEU A 292 -17.73 -7.26 -11.90
C LEU A 292 -16.72 -6.54 -12.80
N ILE A 293 -16.36 -5.32 -12.45
CA ILE A 293 -15.24 -4.63 -13.10
C ILE A 293 -13.95 -5.18 -12.52
N THR A 294 -13.07 -5.71 -13.39
CA THR A 294 -11.73 -6.13 -13.02
C THR A 294 -10.71 -5.06 -13.37
N LYS A 295 -9.75 -4.82 -12.46
CA LYS A 295 -8.79 -3.73 -12.56
C LYS A 295 -7.39 -4.18 -12.18
N THR A 296 -6.39 -3.61 -12.85
CA THR A 296 -4.97 -3.83 -12.52
C THR A 296 -4.15 -2.56 -12.64
N SER A 297 -2.93 -2.60 -12.10
CA SER A 297 -1.96 -1.50 -12.18
C SER A 297 -0.58 -2.01 -12.56
N ILE A 298 0.12 -1.18 -13.35
CA ILE A 298 1.48 -1.42 -13.82
C ILE A 298 2.30 -0.17 -13.51
N MET A 299 3.47 -0.36 -12.90
CA MET A 299 4.44 0.71 -12.70
C MET A 299 5.40 0.78 -13.87
N LEU A 300 5.69 2.01 -14.33
CA LEU A 300 6.70 2.28 -15.35
C LEU A 300 7.97 2.88 -14.73
N GLY A 301 9.10 2.66 -15.39
CA GLY A 301 10.42 3.16 -14.99
C GLY A 301 11.23 2.17 -14.15
N LEU A 302 10.94 0.87 -14.28
CA LEU A 302 11.66 -0.24 -13.65
C LEU A 302 12.61 -0.96 -14.63
N GLY A 303 12.65 -0.54 -15.92
CA GLY A 303 13.46 -1.14 -16.99
C GLY A 303 12.67 -2.11 -17.89
N GLU A 304 11.36 -1.98 -17.92
CA GLU A 304 10.47 -2.66 -18.87
C GLU A 304 10.73 -2.20 -20.29
N GLN A 305 10.52 -3.09 -21.26
CA GLN A 305 10.64 -2.81 -22.68
C GLN A 305 9.25 -2.60 -23.31
N GLU A 306 9.22 -1.95 -24.46
CA GLU A 306 7.95 -1.63 -25.14
C GLU A 306 7.17 -2.87 -25.56
N ASP A 307 7.85 -3.88 -26.09
CA ASP A 307 7.26 -5.16 -26.48
C ASP A 307 6.69 -5.95 -25.29
N GLU A 308 7.35 -5.87 -24.11
CA GLU A 308 6.87 -6.48 -22.88
C GLU A 308 5.60 -5.81 -22.35
N LEU A 309 5.52 -4.48 -22.48
CA LEU A 309 4.31 -3.73 -22.13
C LEU A 309 3.14 -4.05 -23.07
N TRP A 310 3.43 -4.26 -24.36
CA TRP A 310 2.43 -4.75 -25.29
C TRP A 310 1.94 -6.16 -24.95
N GLN A 311 2.86 -7.04 -24.55
CA GLN A 311 2.52 -8.42 -24.20
C GLN A 311 1.63 -8.47 -22.97
N ILE A 312 1.98 -7.75 -21.89
CA ILE A 312 1.15 -7.74 -20.67
C ILE A 312 -0.25 -7.18 -20.93
N LEU A 313 -0.40 -6.17 -21.80
CA LEU A 313 -1.73 -5.67 -22.16
C LEU A 313 -2.57 -6.71 -22.90
N LYS A 314 -1.95 -7.48 -23.82
CA LYS A 314 -2.62 -8.61 -24.51
C LYS A 314 -3.02 -9.71 -23.55
N ASP A 315 -2.12 -10.09 -22.62
CA ASP A 315 -2.38 -11.11 -21.61
C ASP A 315 -3.53 -10.71 -20.68
N LEU A 316 -3.59 -9.44 -20.30
CA LEU A 316 -4.68 -8.89 -19.50
C LEU A 316 -6.02 -8.90 -20.25
N ARG A 317 -6.02 -8.56 -21.54
CA ARG A 317 -7.25 -8.66 -22.36
C ARG A 317 -7.68 -10.09 -22.59
N ALA A 318 -6.74 -11.04 -22.71
CA ALA A 318 -7.06 -12.46 -22.84
C ALA A 318 -7.77 -13.04 -21.60
N VAL A 319 -7.62 -12.42 -20.43
CA VAL A 319 -8.33 -12.78 -19.20
C VAL A 319 -9.45 -11.78 -18.83
N ASP A 320 -9.87 -10.98 -19.80
CA ASP A 320 -10.99 -10.03 -19.73
C ASP A 320 -10.89 -8.97 -18.63
N VAL A 321 -9.70 -8.40 -18.44
CA VAL A 321 -9.51 -7.26 -17.54
C VAL A 321 -10.10 -6.00 -18.17
N ASP A 322 -10.96 -5.30 -17.41
CA ASP A 322 -11.66 -4.10 -17.89
C ASP A 322 -10.83 -2.83 -17.78
N VAL A 323 -10.05 -2.66 -16.72
CA VAL A 323 -9.36 -1.40 -16.37
C VAL A 323 -7.88 -1.64 -16.10
N VAL A 324 -7.04 -0.82 -16.71
CA VAL A 324 -5.60 -0.80 -16.45
C VAL A 324 -5.15 0.60 -16.03
N THR A 325 -4.19 0.67 -15.11
CA THR A 325 -3.57 1.95 -14.72
C THR A 325 -2.06 1.89 -14.90
N PHE A 326 -1.47 2.99 -15.42
CA PHE A 326 -0.03 3.16 -15.51
C PHE A 326 0.43 4.33 -14.63
N GLY A 327 1.43 4.09 -13.77
CA GLY A 327 2.01 5.11 -12.92
C GLY A 327 3.53 5.01 -12.85
N GLN A 328 4.22 6.13 -12.61
CA GLN A 328 5.67 6.12 -12.42
C GLN A 328 6.05 5.39 -11.13
N TYR A 329 6.98 4.46 -11.20
CA TYR A 329 7.63 3.96 -10.00
C TYR A 329 8.37 5.09 -9.28
N MET A 330 8.02 5.32 -8.03
CA MET A 330 8.68 6.29 -7.16
C MET A 330 9.40 5.55 -6.04
N ARG A 331 10.71 5.68 -5.98
CA ARG A 331 11.54 5.00 -4.98
C ARG A 331 11.26 5.52 -3.57
N PRO A 332 10.67 4.72 -2.66
CA PRO A 332 10.31 5.23 -1.33
C PRO A 332 11.51 5.60 -0.46
N THR A 333 12.56 4.80 -0.47
CA THR A 333 13.81 5.06 0.26
C THR A 333 15.01 4.49 -0.51
N LYS A 334 16.23 4.85 -0.11
CA LYS A 334 17.47 4.34 -0.72
C LYS A 334 17.66 2.82 -0.62
N ARG A 335 16.89 2.12 0.22
CA ARG A 335 16.91 0.65 0.36
C ARG A 335 16.11 -0.07 -0.72
N HIS A 336 15.12 0.60 -1.32
CA HIS A 336 14.27 0.04 -2.38
C HIS A 336 14.99 0.07 -3.72
N MET A 337 14.36 -0.51 -4.73
CA MET A 337 14.87 -0.54 -6.11
C MET A 337 15.18 0.88 -6.61
N LYS A 338 16.16 1.00 -7.49
CA LYS A 338 16.40 2.25 -8.20
C LYS A 338 15.28 2.49 -9.20
N VAL A 339 15.01 3.76 -9.49
CA VAL A 339 14.29 4.16 -10.69
C VAL A 339 15.27 4.06 -11.83
N GLU A 340 14.95 3.27 -12.85
CA GLU A 340 15.78 3.13 -14.05
C GLU A 340 15.54 4.32 -14.99
N GLU A 341 14.27 4.76 -15.08
CA GLU A 341 13.89 5.90 -15.91
C GLU A 341 12.73 6.68 -15.28
N TYR A 342 12.78 8.02 -15.42
CA TYR A 342 11.61 8.87 -15.19
C TYR A 342 10.90 9.09 -16.52
N VAL A 343 9.85 8.31 -16.73
CA VAL A 343 9.08 8.28 -17.96
C VAL A 343 8.36 9.61 -18.19
N LYS A 344 8.43 10.14 -19.42
CA LYS A 344 7.80 11.41 -19.78
C LYS A 344 6.27 11.29 -19.85
N PRO A 345 5.52 12.37 -19.56
CA PRO A 345 4.06 12.38 -19.62
C PRO A 345 3.48 11.90 -20.95
N GLU A 346 4.14 12.23 -22.08
CA GLU A 346 3.71 11.86 -23.43
C GLU A 346 3.70 10.33 -23.62
N ILE A 347 4.63 9.61 -23.00
CA ILE A 347 4.69 8.15 -23.05
C ILE A 347 3.53 7.52 -22.27
N PHE A 348 3.14 8.11 -21.14
CA PHE A 348 1.95 7.68 -20.42
C PHE A 348 0.69 7.85 -21.25
N GLU A 349 0.55 8.98 -21.95
CA GLU A 349 -0.59 9.21 -22.84
C GLU A 349 -0.61 8.23 -24.02
N MET A 350 0.54 7.93 -24.60
CA MET A 350 0.67 6.93 -25.65
C MET A 350 0.17 5.55 -25.16
N TRP A 351 0.58 5.11 -23.97
CA TRP A 351 0.13 3.84 -23.39
C TRP A 351 -1.35 3.86 -23.03
N ARG A 352 -1.88 5.00 -22.60
CA ARG A 352 -3.33 5.18 -22.38
C ARG A 352 -4.11 4.89 -23.66
N GLN A 353 -3.72 5.51 -24.77
CA GLN A 353 -4.40 5.32 -26.04
C GLN A 353 -4.30 3.87 -26.54
N ARG A 354 -3.10 3.29 -26.48
CA ARG A 354 -2.86 1.88 -26.85
C ARG A 354 -3.71 0.89 -26.06
N ALA A 355 -3.89 1.12 -24.76
CA ALA A 355 -4.77 0.29 -23.94
C ALA A 355 -6.23 0.42 -24.38
N LEU A 356 -6.71 1.63 -24.63
CA LEU A 356 -8.07 1.84 -25.13
C LEU A 356 -8.30 1.18 -26.50
N ASP A 357 -7.33 1.26 -27.40
CA ASP A 357 -7.37 0.63 -28.73
C ASP A 357 -7.41 -0.91 -28.63
N LEU A 358 -6.82 -1.52 -27.60
CA LEU A 358 -6.92 -2.95 -27.29
C LEU A 358 -8.26 -3.35 -26.65
N GLY A 359 -9.16 -2.39 -26.39
CA GLY A 359 -10.49 -2.67 -25.85
C GLY A 359 -10.58 -2.68 -24.32
N PHE A 360 -9.63 -2.06 -23.60
CA PHE A 360 -9.87 -1.78 -22.19
C PHE A 360 -10.99 -0.74 -22.07
N LEU A 361 -11.87 -0.96 -21.10
CA LEU A 361 -12.99 -0.06 -20.82
C LEU A 361 -12.51 1.32 -20.36
N TYR A 362 -11.42 1.33 -19.60
CA TYR A 362 -10.79 2.55 -19.10
C TYR A 362 -9.29 2.34 -18.84
N CYS A 363 -8.52 3.39 -19.06
CA CYS A 363 -7.10 3.44 -18.72
C CYS A 363 -6.79 4.79 -18.06
N ALA A 364 -6.37 4.75 -16.78
CA ALA A 364 -5.76 5.89 -16.14
C ALA A 364 -4.24 5.79 -16.28
N SER A 365 -3.62 6.79 -16.90
CA SER A 365 -2.18 6.76 -17.17
C SER A 365 -1.56 8.13 -16.94
N GLY A 366 -0.48 8.16 -16.19
CA GLY A 366 0.23 9.41 -15.89
C GLY A 366 1.29 9.25 -14.81
N PRO A 367 2.24 10.19 -14.74
CA PRO A 367 3.38 10.09 -13.82
C PRO A 367 2.98 9.94 -12.34
N LEU A 368 1.90 10.57 -11.92
CA LEU A 368 1.40 10.54 -10.55
C LEU A 368 0.25 9.55 -10.33
N VAL A 369 -0.20 8.84 -11.37
CA VAL A 369 -1.25 7.82 -11.24
C VAL A 369 -0.78 6.69 -10.32
N ARG A 370 -1.71 6.19 -9.51
CA ARG A 370 -1.58 5.01 -8.63
C ARG A 370 -2.80 4.12 -8.82
N SER A 371 -2.73 2.88 -8.37
CA SER A 371 -3.85 1.94 -8.51
C SER A 371 -5.18 2.49 -7.96
N SER A 372 -5.14 3.26 -6.88
CA SER A 372 -6.32 3.88 -6.27
C SER A 372 -6.44 5.40 -6.52
N TYR A 373 -5.55 5.98 -7.37
CA TYR A 373 -5.59 7.42 -7.63
C TYR A 373 -6.88 7.80 -8.36
N LYS A 374 -7.64 8.70 -7.73
CA LYS A 374 -8.91 9.19 -8.26
C LYS A 374 -9.87 8.06 -8.72
N ALA A 375 -9.82 6.92 -8.03
CA ALA A 375 -10.62 5.75 -8.37
C ALA A 375 -12.12 6.03 -8.34
N GLY A 376 -12.56 6.97 -7.48
CA GLY A 376 -13.93 7.47 -7.42
C GLY A 376 -14.26 8.58 -8.43
N GLU A 377 -13.31 9.04 -9.27
CA GLU A 377 -13.63 10.03 -10.29
C GLU A 377 -14.52 9.43 -11.38
N SER A 378 -15.60 10.12 -11.55
CA SER A 378 -16.67 10.12 -12.58
C SER A 378 -16.76 8.95 -13.57
N PHE A 379 -15.65 8.35 -14.06
CA PHE A 379 -15.77 7.37 -15.12
C PHE A 379 -16.19 5.97 -14.62
N ILE A 380 -15.48 5.40 -13.65
CA ILE A 380 -15.83 4.06 -13.08
C ILE A 380 -17.19 4.17 -12.40
N GLU A 381 -17.40 5.23 -11.65
CA GLU A 381 -18.70 5.53 -11.01
C GLU A 381 -19.84 5.66 -12.05
N ASN A 382 -19.62 6.37 -13.15
CA ASN A 382 -20.61 6.52 -14.21
C ASN A 382 -20.87 5.19 -14.96
N VAL A 383 -19.83 4.38 -15.20
CA VAL A 383 -19.99 3.05 -15.83
C VAL A 383 -20.80 2.12 -14.92
N LEU A 384 -20.49 2.11 -13.62
CA LEU A 384 -21.19 1.29 -12.63
C LEU A 384 -22.65 1.75 -12.48
N LYS A 385 -22.90 3.05 -12.42
CA LYS A 385 -24.26 3.60 -12.38
C LYS A 385 -25.05 3.23 -13.63
N LYS A 386 -24.47 3.37 -14.82
CA LYS A 386 -25.12 2.98 -16.08
C LYS A 386 -25.41 1.49 -16.13
N ARG A 387 -24.49 0.62 -15.68
CA ARG A 387 -24.72 -0.84 -15.61
C ARG A 387 -25.85 -1.17 -14.63
N LYS A 388 -25.87 -0.57 -13.43
CA LYS A 388 -26.96 -0.78 -12.45
C LYS A 388 -28.33 -0.38 -13.04
N VAL A 389 -28.41 0.77 -13.71
CA VAL A 389 -29.65 1.21 -14.37
C VAL A 389 -30.06 0.24 -15.49
N ALA A 390 -29.11 -0.21 -16.32
CA ALA A 390 -29.39 -1.18 -17.39
C ALA A 390 -29.90 -2.52 -16.85
N THR A 391 -29.30 -3.00 -15.74
CA THR A 391 -29.75 -4.24 -15.08
C THR A 391 -31.16 -4.09 -14.50
N LEU A 392 -31.44 -2.97 -13.81
CA LEU A 392 -32.81 -2.71 -13.29
C LEU A 392 -33.85 -2.67 -14.39
N LEU A 393 -33.53 -2.02 -15.53
CA LEU A 393 -34.44 -1.97 -16.67
C LEU A 393 -34.62 -3.33 -17.36
N SER A 394 -33.62 -4.21 -17.35
CA SER A 394 -33.72 -5.57 -17.88
C SER A 394 -34.56 -6.45 -16.95
N ASP A 395 -34.43 -6.33 -15.65
CA ASP A 395 -35.19 -7.08 -14.64
C ASP A 395 -36.67 -6.67 -14.62
N GLU A 396 -36.96 -5.38 -14.81
CA GLU A 396 -38.33 -4.88 -15.01
C GLU A 396 -38.96 -5.42 -16.32
N ALA A 397 -38.17 -5.53 -17.39
CA ALA A 397 -38.63 -6.06 -18.68
C ALA A 397 -38.88 -7.57 -18.67
N THR A 398 -38.18 -8.33 -17.81
CA THR A 398 -38.33 -9.78 -17.67
C THR A 398 -39.35 -10.20 -16.61
N GLY A 399 -39.90 -9.28 -15.83
CA GLY A 399 -40.92 -9.56 -14.82
C GLY A 399 -40.43 -10.30 -13.57
N ASP A 400 -39.16 -10.47 -13.41
CA ASP A 400 -38.52 -11.12 -12.26
C ASP A 400 -38.15 -10.11 -11.16
N LEU A 401 -39.18 -9.50 -10.55
CA LEU A 401 -39.03 -8.73 -9.32
C LEU A 401 -38.72 -9.69 -8.16
N LYS A 402 -37.47 -10.01 -7.93
CA LYS A 402 -37.05 -10.60 -6.64
C LYS A 402 -37.17 -9.53 -5.57
N VAL A 403 -38.28 -9.56 -4.82
CA VAL A 403 -38.42 -8.83 -3.57
C VAL A 403 -37.31 -9.32 -2.64
N VAL A 404 -36.31 -8.49 -2.43
CA VAL A 404 -35.30 -8.71 -1.38
C VAL A 404 -35.98 -8.29 -0.07
N VAL A 405 -36.35 -9.28 0.74
CA VAL A 405 -36.76 -9.14 2.13
C VAL A 405 -35.51 -9.03 3.02
#